data_a85a0252fecec4787c2dd3471dd8fd3c
#
_entry.id   a85a0252fecec4787c2dd3471dd8fd3c
#
_cell.length_a   1.000
_cell.length_b   1.000
_cell.length_c   1.000
_cell.angle_alpha   90.00
_cell.angle_beta   90.00
_cell.angle_gamma   90.00
#
_symmetry.space_group_name_H-M   'P 1'
#
loop_
_entity.id
_entity.type
_entity.pdbx_description
1 polymer ?
#
loop_
_entity_poly.entity_id
_entity_poly.type
_entity_poly.pdbx_seq_one_letter_code
_entity_poly.pdbx_strand_id
1 'polypeptide(L)'
;GNLTYCRQKTGAQVCVHLEPCMRRILQRWRGMNGDRLFPLVPDDAQGEEAVRLYRAALARYNRQLRQMAEQAGVRKTLSSYVARHSWATLAYDKGVAMPDISVAMGHTNAQTTKIYIEQKDQMRVARANRKVLDFIDEDLPKGANGRPPQATPLAKRCDPVEHGI
;
A
#
# COMPACT_ATOMS: atom_id res chain seq x y z
N GLY A 1 19.71 14.91 2.37
CA GLY A 1 19.84 14.27 3.67
C GLY A 1 18.95 13.05 3.78
N ASN A 2 19.22 12.21 4.75
CA ASN A 2 18.49 10.97 4.99
C ASN A 2 17.86 11.00 6.39
N LEU A 3 16.70 10.38 6.53
CA LEU A 3 16.08 10.04 7.80
C LEU A 3 16.32 8.56 8.07
N THR A 4 17.02 8.24 9.16
CA THR A 4 17.31 6.86 9.54
C THR A 4 16.66 6.58 10.90
N TYR A 5 15.97 5.45 11.01
CA TYR A 5 15.35 5.02 12.25
C TYR A 5 15.28 3.49 12.36
N CYS A 6 15.20 2.98 13.59
CA CYS A 6 14.98 1.57 13.85
C CYS A 6 13.50 1.31 14.16
N ARG A 7 12.92 0.30 13.53
CA ARG A 7 11.55 -0.12 13.79
C ARG A 7 11.46 -0.89 15.10
N GLN A 8 10.68 -0.41 16.06
CA GLN A 8 10.51 -1.08 17.35
C GLN A 8 10.05 -2.54 17.24
N LYS A 9 9.14 -2.83 16.29
CA LYS A 9 8.57 -4.17 16.13
C LYS A 9 9.55 -5.22 15.59
N THR A 10 10.50 -4.82 14.75
CA THR A 10 11.35 -5.75 13.99
C THR A 10 12.82 -5.51 14.16
N GLY A 11 13.25 -4.44 14.84
CA GLY A 11 14.64 -4.01 14.91
C GLY A 11 15.26 -3.58 13.57
N ALA A 12 14.49 -3.66 12.47
CA ALA A 12 15.00 -3.33 11.17
C ALA A 12 15.30 -1.83 11.06
N GLN A 13 16.51 -1.51 10.58
CA GLN A 13 16.89 -0.14 10.26
C GLN A 13 16.27 0.26 8.93
N VAL A 14 15.62 1.43 8.91
CA VAL A 14 15.03 2.03 7.72
C VAL A 14 15.74 3.34 7.45
N CYS A 15 16.21 3.53 6.23
CA CYS A 15 16.84 4.76 5.76
C CYS A 15 16.00 5.33 4.61
N VAL A 16 15.51 6.55 4.78
CA VAL A 16 14.65 7.24 3.80
C VAL A 16 15.35 8.49 3.33
N HIS A 17 15.52 8.65 2.01
CA HIS A 17 15.98 9.91 1.45
C HIS A 17 14.91 10.99 1.63
N LEU A 18 15.34 12.15 2.12
CA LEU A 18 14.43 13.27 2.37
C LEU A 18 14.19 14.07 1.09
N GLU A 19 13.07 13.87 0.48
CA GLU A 19 12.59 14.65 -0.66
C GLU A 19 12.25 16.10 -0.24
N PRO A 20 12.25 17.08 -1.18
CA PRO A 20 11.96 18.49 -0.86
C PRO A 20 10.63 18.69 -0.13
N CYS A 21 9.58 17.94 -0.48
CA CYS A 21 8.28 18.02 0.18
C CYS A 21 8.35 17.54 1.65
N MET A 22 9.13 16.49 1.91
CA MET A 22 9.33 15.97 3.26
C MET A 22 10.13 16.94 4.12
N ARG A 23 11.18 17.55 3.56
CA ARG A 23 11.98 18.56 4.25
C ARG A 23 11.12 19.76 4.66
N ARG A 24 10.21 20.24 3.79
CA ARG A 24 9.28 21.33 4.13
C ARG A 24 8.38 20.98 5.32
N ILE A 25 7.89 19.75 5.37
CA ILE A 25 7.08 19.29 6.51
C ILE A 25 7.92 19.25 7.79
N LEU A 26 9.12 18.67 7.76
CA LEU A 26 10.00 18.59 8.92
C LEU A 26 10.43 19.97 9.42
N GLN A 27 10.75 20.90 8.51
CA GLN A 27 11.09 22.27 8.86
C GLN A 27 9.97 23.00 9.60
N ARG A 28 8.71 22.76 9.21
CA ARG A 28 7.54 23.36 9.87
C ARG A 28 7.41 22.96 11.34
N TRP A 29 7.87 21.77 11.69
CA TRP A 29 7.73 21.20 13.05
C TRP A 29 9.04 21.26 13.85
N ARG A 30 10.11 21.73 13.25
CA ARG A 30 11.44 21.76 13.86
C ARG A 30 11.45 22.64 15.12
N GLY A 31 11.99 22.08 16.22
CA GLY A 31 12.15 22.79 17.50
C GLY A 31 10.85 22.99 18.29
N MET A 32 9.71 22.44 17.83
CA MET A 32 8.44 22.58 18.56
C MET A 32 8.28 21.58 19.71
N ASN A 33 9.12 20.55 19.80
CA ASN A 33 9.00 19.51 20.81
C ASN A 33 10.35 18.84 21.11
N GLY A 34 11.33 19.62 21.52
CA GLY A 34 12.65 19.12 21.89
C GLY A 34 13.30 18.30 20.78
N ASP A 35 13.72 17.08 21.12
CA ASP A 35 14.38 16.15 20.18
C ASP A 35 13.38 15.32 19.33
N ARG A 36 12.09 15.43 19.60
CA ARG A 36 11.08 14.69 18.83
C ARG A 36 10.72 15.41 17.53
N LEU A 37 10.59 14.66 16.46
CA LEU A 37 10.26 15.22 15.13
C LEU A 37 8.88 15.88 15.05
N PHE A 38 7.90 15.36 15.82
CA PHE A 38 6.53 15.86 15.81
C PHE A 38 5.98 16.00 17.23
N PRO A 39 5.16 17.02 17.51
CA PRO A 39 4.59 17.27 18.84
C PRO A 39 3.38 16.36 19.13
N LEU A 40 3.54 15.06 18.94
CA LEU A 40 2.49 14.05 19.21
C LEU A 40 2.51 13.59 20.66
N VAL A 41 3.69 13.54 21.24
CA VAL A 41 3.96 13.14 22.63
C VAL A 41 4.97 14.12 23.17
N PRO A 42 4.78 14.67 24.40
CA PRO A 42 5.74 15.57 25.02
C PRO A 42 7.15 14.95 25.07
N ASP A 43 8.18 15.80 24.94
CA ASP A 43 9.56 15.34 24.86
C ASP A 43 10.04 14.64 26.12
N ASP A 44 9.57 15.11 27.28
CA ASP A 44 9.86 14.59 28.61
C ASP A 44 9.11 13.30 28.95
N ALA A 45 8.07 12.93 28.17
CA ALA A 45 7.30 11.72 28.42
C ALA A 45 8.12 10.45 28.09
N GLN A 46 8.18 9.53 29.05
CA GLN A 46 8.95 8.29 28.95
C GLN A 46 8.14 7.05 29.37
N GLY A 47 8.66 5.87 29.05
CA GLY A 47 8.10 4.60 29.48
C GLY A 47 6.63 4.39 29.10
N GLU A 48 5.83 3.91 30.03
CA GLU A 48 4.40 3.61 29.81
C GLU A 48 3.58 4.87 29.53
N GLU A 49 3.94 5.99 30.11
CA GLU A 49 3.26 7.26 29.87
C GLU A 49 3.40 7.69 28.42
N ALA A 50 4.59 7.65 27.85
CA ALA A 50 4.83 7.94 26.44
C ALA A 50 4.00 7.05 25.53
N VAL A 51 3.89 5.75 25.85
CA VAL A 51 3.06 4.79 25.11
C VAL A 51 1.58 5.15 25.20
N ARG A 52 1.09 5.49 26.38
CA ARG A 52 -0.30 5.91 26.61
C ARG A 52 -0.65 7.17 25.83
N LEU A 53 0.21 8.18 25.89
CA LEU A 53 0.04 9.45 25.16
C LEU A 53 0.09 9.25 23.64
N TYR A 54 1.00 8.42 23.17
CA TYR A 54 1.07 8.04 21.74
C TYR A 54 -0.22 7.36 21.27
N ARG A 55 -0.74 6.39 22.03
CA ARG A 55 -2.00 5.73 21.68
C ARG A 55 -3.18 6.71 21.63
N ALA A 56 -3.25 7.64 22.59
CA ALA A 56 -4.28 8.68 22.60
C ALA A 56 -4.16 9.63 21.39
N ALA A 57 -2.93 10.06 21.06
CA ALA A 57 -2.66 10.89 19.87
C ALA A 57 -3.05 10.16 18.58
N LEU A 58 -2.70 8.88 18.46
CA LEU A 58 -3.05 8.05 17.29
C LEU A 58 -4.58 7.87 17.16
N ALA A 59 -5.28 7.64 18.27
CA ALA A 59 -6.73 7.53 18.27
C ALA A 59 -7.41 8.83 17.82
N ARG A 60 -6.92 9.99 18.30
CA ARG A 60 -7.38 11.32 17.90
C ARG A 60 -7.14 11.55 16.40
N TYR A 61 -5.94 11.25 15.92
CA TYR A 61 -5.58 11.37 14.51
C TYR A 61 -6.50 10.53 13.61
N ASN A 62 -6.71 9.25 13.95
CA ASN A 62 -7.58 8.38 13.18
C ASN A 62 -9.05 8.84 13.19
N ARG A 63 -9.52 9.45 14.29
CA ARG A 63 -10.87 10.06 14.35
C ARG A 63 -10.97 11.25 13.41
N GLN A 64 -9.98 12.13 13.39
CA GLN A 64 -9.94 13.28 12.47
C GLN A 64 -9.90 12.81 11.00
N LEU A 65 -9.12 11.77 10.67
CA LEU A 65 -9.10 11.19 9.33
C LEU A 65 -10.48 10.68 8.89
N ARG A 66 -11.24 10.05 9.79
CA ARG A 66 -12.60 9.59 9.48
C ARG A 66 -13.54 10.77 9.21
N GLN A 67 -13.48 11.81 10.03
CA GLN A 67 -14.28 13.02 9.82
C GLN A 67 -13.96 13.69 8.47
N MET A 68 -12.67 13.80 8.13
CA MET A 68 -12.25 14.32 6.82
C MET A 68 -12.74 13.44 5.66
N ALA A 69 -12.71 12.10 5.82
CA ALA A 69 -13.22 11.17 4.83
C ALA A 69 -14.73 11.36 4.59
N GLU A 70 -15.50 11.50 5.65
CA GLU A 70 -16.94 11.76 5.59
C GLU A 70 -17.23 13.08 4.86
N GLN A 71 -16.54 14.17 5.21
CA GLN A 71 -16.66 15.47 4.56
C GLN A 71 -16.31 15.42 3.07
N ALA A 72 -15.32 14.59 2.71
CA ALA A 72 -14.87 14.40 1.32
C ALA A 72 -15.69 13.36 0.54
N GLY A 73 -16.75 12.78 1.13
CA GLY A 73 -17.57 11.74 0.48
C GLY A 73 -16.84 10.41 0.25
N VAL A 74 -15.73 10.16 0.96
CA VAL A 74 -14.97 8.92 0.86
C VAL A 74 -15.66 7.83 1.66
N ARG A 75 -16.18 6.80 0.99
CA ARG A 75 -16.92 5.69 1.62
C ARG A 75 -16.07 4.72 2.43
N LYS A 76 -14.75 4.69 2.21
CA LYS A 76 -13.83 3.80 2.92
C LYS A 76 -13.35 4.44 4.21
N THR A 77 -13.27 3.63 5.27
CA THR A 77 -12.70 4.07 6.55
C THR A 77 -11.22 4.41 6.37
N LEU A 78 -10.86 5.68 6.62
CA LEU A 78 -9.47 6.12 6.62
C LEU A 78 -8.84 5.92 8.01
N SER A 79 -7.58 5.51 7.99
CA SER A 79 -6.71 5.41 9.17
C SER A 79 -5.27 5.76 8.78
N SER A 80 -4.42 5.98 9.78
CA SER A 80 -2.98 6.22 9.56
C SER A 80 -2.31 5.12 8.74
N TYR A 81 -2.84 3.90 8.81
CA TYR A 81 -2.32 2.75 8.07
C TYR A 81 -2.65 2.77 6.58
N VAL A 82 -3.75 3.42 6.21
CA VAL A 82 -4.18 3.54 4.79
C VAL A 82 -3.13 4.26 3.94
N ALA A 83 -2.47 5.30 4.46
CA ALA A 83 -1.41 5.99 3.73
C ALA A 83 -0.27 5.05 3.31
N ARG A 84 0.14 4.15 4.22
CA ARG A 84 1.17 3.15 3.97
C ARG A 84 0.73 2.15 2.89
N HIS A 85 -0.51 1.65 2.98
CA HIS A 85 -1.06 0.75 1.97
C HIS A 85 -1.18 1.41 0.60
N SER A 86 -1.68 2.66 0.58
CA SER A 86 -1.83 3.42 -0.65
C SER A 86 -0.49 3.65 -1.35
N TRP A 87 0.56 3.96 -0.57
CA TRP A 87 1.90 4.12 -1.12
C TRP A 87 2.41 2.83 -1.77
N ALA A 88 2.32 1.69 -1.06
CA ALA A 88 2.79 0.41 -1.58
C ALA A 88 2.04 0.00 -2.86
N THR A 89 0.72 0.20 -2.85
CA THR A 89 -0.14 -0.08 -4.00
C THR A 89 0.20 0.82 -5.19
N LEU A 90 0.38 2.12 -4.96
CA LEU A 90 0.74 3.07 -6.01
C LEU A 90 2.14 2.79 -6.57
N ALA A 91 3.12 2.49 -5.72
CA ALA A 91 4.46 2.11 -6.14
C ALA A 91 4.42 0.89 -7.08
N TYR A 92 3.65 -0.13 -6.70
CA TYR A 92 3.45 -1.31 -7.53
C TYR A 92 2.76 -1.00 -8.86
N ASP A 93 1.70 -0.18 -8.85
CA ASP A 93 1.00 0.26 -10.07
C ASP A 93 1.91 1.06 -11.02
N LYS A 94 2.92 1.75 -10.45
CA LYS A 94 3.95 2.49 -11.22
C LYS A 94 5.12 1.61 -11.66
N GLY A 95 5.09 0.31 -11.38
CA GLY A 95 6.10 -0.65 -11.82
C GLY A 95 7.34 -0.74 -10.95
N VAL A 96 7.31 -0.19 -9.73
CA VAL A 96 8.40 -0.38 -8.76
C VAL A 96 8.49 -1.86 -8.42
N ALA A 97 9.71 -2.40 -8.42
CA ALA A 97 9.93 -3.81 -8.14
C ALA A 97 9.50 -4.20 -6.71
N MET A 98 8.90 -5.37 -6.56
CA MET A 98 8.42 -5.87 -5.26
C MET A 98 9.48 -5.88 -4.15
N PRO A 99 10.75 -6.29 -4.43
CA PRO A 99 11.81 -6.22 -3.42
C PRO A 99 12.02 -4.80 -2.91
N ASP A 100 12.02 -3.80 -3.79
CA ASP A 100 12.23 -2.40 -3.41
C ASP A 100 11.08 -1.86 -2.57
N ILE A 101 9.84 -2.22 -2.91
CA ILE A 101 8.66 -1.91 -2.09
C ILE A 101 8.79 -2.55 -0.70
N SER A 102 9.24 -3.81 -0.64
CA SER A 102 9.42 -4.54 0.61
C SER A 102 10.45 -3.87 1.51
N VAL A 103 11.59 -3.49 0.95
CA VAL A 103 12.66 -2.76 1.64
C VAL A 103 12.16 -1.41 2.13
N ALA A 104 11.53 -0.61 1.28
CA ALA A 104 11.00 0.70 1.63
C ALA A 104 9.93 0.63 2.72
N MET A 105 9.13 -0.44 2.73
CA MET A 105 8.18 -0.72 3.81
C MET A 105 8.85 -1.33 5.06
N GLY A 106 10.14 -1.64 5.02
CA GLY A 106 10.87 -2.29 6.11
C GLY A 106 10.29 -3.65 6.47
N HIS A 107 9.83 -4.42 5.50
CA HIS A 107 9.42 -5.79 5.73
C HIS A 107 10.63 -6.71 5.71
N THR A 108 10.74 -7.56 6.72
CA THR A 108 11.78 -8.61 6.81
C THR A 108 11.45 -9.82 5.93
N ASN A 109 10.18 -9.94 5.51
CA ASN A 109 9.71 -11.01 4.62
C ASN A 109 8.91 -10.39 3.46
N ALA A 110 9.34 -10.67 2.22
CA ALA A 110 8.70 -10.22 1.00
C ALA A 110 7.25 -10.72 0.87
N GLN A 111 6.92 -11.88 1.47
CA GLN A 111 5.56 -12.42 1.50
C GLN A 111 4.57 -11.44 2.16
N THR A 112 5.01 -10.70 3.17
CA THR A 112 4.16 -9.67 3.82
C THR A 112 3.77 -8.56 2.83
N THR A 113 4.63 -8.22 1.87
CA THR A 113 4.33 -7.22 0.84
C THR A 113 3.37 -7.79 -0.22
N LYS A 114 3.48 -9.07 -0.53
CA LYS A 114 2.66 -9.76 -1.53
C LYS A 114 1.17 -9.74 -1.18
N ILE A 115 0.82 -9.91 0.10
CA ILE A 115 -0.57 -9.88 0.60
C ILE A 115 -1.31 -8.58 0.20
N TYR A 116 -0.61 -7.43 0.18
CA TYR A 116 -1.21 -6.15 -0.20
C TYR A 116 -1.52 -6.02 -1.70
N ILE A 117 -0.94 -6.87 -2.52
CA ILE A 117 -0.89 -6.73 -3.97
C ILE A 117 -1.70 -7.83 -4.68
N GLU A 118 -1.90 -8.97 -4.03
CA GLU A 118 -2.56 -10.16 -4.64
C GLU A 118 -3.95 -9.86 -5.23
N GLN A 119 -4.75 -9.02 -4.61
CA GLN A 119 -6.07 -8.65 -5.16
C GLN A 119 -5.97 -7.84 -6.47
N LYS A 120 -4.83 -7.19 -6.73
CA LYS A 120 -4.61 -6.39 -7.94
C LYS A 120 -3.94 -7.17 -9.07
N ASP A 121 -3.25 -8.26 -8.76
CA ASP A 121 -2.60 -9.10 -9.77
C ASP A 121 -3.62 -9.66 -10.77
N GLN A 122 -4.82 -10.05 -10.34
CA GLN A 122 -5.87 -10.52 -11.23
C GLN A 122 -6.30 -9.44 -12.23
N MET A 123 -6.46 -8.19 -11.80
CA MET A 123 -6.79 -7.08 -12.70
C MET A 123 -5.63 -6.73 -13.64
N ARG A 124 -4.40 -6.90 -13.19
CA ARG A 124 -3.20 -6.65 -13.98
C ARG A 124 -3.02 -7.71 -15.06
N VAL A 125 -3.24 -8.99 -14.71
CA VAL A 125 -3.27 -10.09 -15.67
C VAL A 125 -4.38 -9.87 -16.70
N ALA A 126 -5.57 -9.49 -16.27
CA ALA A 126 -6.67 -9.19 -17.19
C ALA A 126 -6.34 -8.03 -18.16
N ARG A 127 -5.69 -6.96 -17.67
CA ARG A 127 -5.22 -5.85 -18.52
C ARG A 127 -4.11 -6.28 -19.48
N ALA A 128 -3.17 -7.12 -19.02
CA ALA A 128 -2.12 -7.65 -19.86
C ALA A 128 -2.70 -8.54 -20.97
N ASN A 129 -3.63 -9.44 -20.62
CA ASN A 129 -4.33 -10.28 -21.58
C ASN A 129 -5.11 -9.43 -22.61
N ARG A 130 -5.78 -8.37 -22.16
CA ARG A 130 -6.49 -7.48 -23.08
C ARG A 130 -5.55 -6.83 -24.10
N LYS A 131 -4.37 -6.35 -23.67
CA LYS A 131 -3.37 -5.79 -24.58
C LYS A 131 -2.88 -6.80 -25.62
N VAL A 132 -2.72 -8.07 -25.22
CA VAL A 132 -2.35 -9.16 -26.14
C VAL A 132 -3.49 -9.45 -27.11
N LEU A 133 -4.73 -9.48 -26.63
CA LEU A 133 -5.91 -9.71 -27.48
C LEU A 133 -6.14 -8.54 -28.45
N ASP A 134 -6.01 -7.30 -27.98
CA ASP A 134 -6.12 -6.10 -28.84
C ASP A 134 -5.08 -6.14 -29.98
N PHE A 135 -3.84 -6.58 -29.69
CA PHE A 135 -2.80 -6.77 -30.70
C PHE A 135 -3.16 -7.85 -31.73
N ILE A 136 -3.75 -8.96 -31.29
CA ILE A 136 -4.20 -10.05 -32.18
C ILE A 136 -5.39 -9.60 -33.04
N ASP A 137 -6.32 -8.82 -32.50
CA ASP A 137 -7.50 -8.30 -33.21
C ASP A 137 -7.12 -7.26 -34.30
N GLU A 138 -6.02 -6.51 -34.10
CA GLU A 138 -5.51 -5.57 -35.08
C GLU A 138 -4.90 -6.29 -36.30
N ASP A 139 -4.33 -7.49 -36.10
CA ASP A 139 -3.70 -8.30 -37.17
C ASP A 139 -4.68 -9.24 -37.90
N LEU A 140 -5.92 -9.37 -37.40
CA LEU A 140 -6.94 -10.19 -38.07
C LEU A 140 -7.53 -9.43 -39.26
N PRO A 141 -7.55 -10.04 -40.50
CA PRO A 141 -8.15 -9.42 -41.67
C PRO A 141 -9.65 -9.16 -41.41
N LYS A 142 -10.06 -7.91 -41.45
CA LYS A 142 -11.44 -7.46 -41.34
C LYS A 142 -12.25 -8.01 -42.52
N GLY A 143 -12.74 -9.26 -42.39
CA GLY A 143 -13.47 -9.88 -43.54
C GLY A 143 -14.11 -11.24 -43.31
N ALA A 144 -14.07 -11.79 -42.11
CA ALA A 144 -14.79 -13.04 -41.83
C ALA A 144 -15.96 -12.78 -40.91
N ASN A 145 -17.12 -12.40 -41.44
CA ASN A 145 -18.42 -12.49 -40.75
C ASN A 145 -18.79 -13.97 -40.53
N GLY A 146 -18.04 -14.64 -39.69
CA GLY A 146 -18.35 -15.94 -39.15
C GLY A 146 -19.20 -15.78 -37.89
N ARG A 147 -20.42 -16.33 -37.96
CA ARG A 147 -21.33 -16.46 -36.81
C ARG A 147 -20.59 -16.97 -35.59
N PRO A 148 -20.66 -16.32 -34.42
CA PRO A 148 -19.94 -16.81 -33.25
C PRO A 148 -20.41 -18.24 -32.92
N PRO A 149 -19.51 -19.17 -32.60
CA PRO A 149 -19.89 -20.51 -32.14
C PRO A 149 -20.75 -20.36 -30.90
N GLN A 150 -21.87 -21.08 -30.86
CA GLN A 150 -22.72 -21.15 -29.68
C GLN A 150 -21.91 -21.64 -28.50
N ALA A 151 -21.84 -20.83 -27.43
CA ALA A 151 -21.12 -21.16 -26.22
C ALA A 151 -21.72 -22.42 -25.60
N THR A 152 -20.98 -23.51 -25.68
CA THR A 152 -21.23 -24.70 -24.84
C THR A 152 -20.80 -24.33 -23.40
N PRO A 153 -21.66 -24.59 -22.41
CA PRO A 153 -21.29 -24.27 -21.01
C PRO A 153 -20.12 -25.15 -20.56
N LEU A 154 -18.95 -24.62 -20.40
CA LEU A 154 -17.84 -25.29 -19.71
C LEU A 154 -18.10 -25.24 -18.21
N ALA A 155 -18.99 -26.12 -17.76
CA ALA A 155 -19.09 -26.46 -16.35
C ALA A 155 -18.11 -27.59 -16.06
N LYS A 156 -16.93 -27.28 -15.59
CA LYS A 156 -16.18 -28.18 -14.69
C LYS A 156 -15.50 -27.31 -13.63
N ARG A 157 -16.03 -27.45 -12.42
CA ARG A 157 -15.38 -27.01 -11.19
C ARG A 157 -13.98 -27.63 -11.12
N CYS A 158 -13.00 -26.81 -10.87
CA CYS A 158 -11.76 -27.30 -10.31
C CYS A 158 -12.02 -27.61 -8.84
N ASP A 159 -12.11 -28.88 -8.50
CA ASP A 159 -12.11 -29.30 -7.12
C ASP A 159 -10.77 -28.96 -6.48
N PRO A 160 -10.75 -28.49 -5.23
CA PRO A 160 -9.50 -28.21 -4.53
C PRO A 160 -8.76 -29.54 -4.31
N VAL A 161 -7.50 -29.58 -4.72
CA VAL A 161 -6.60 -30.69 -4.41
C VAL A 161 -6.37 -30.69 -2.90
N GLU A 162 -6.95 -31.65 -2.20
CA GLU A 162 -6.61 -31.96 -0.82
C GLU A 162 -5.17 -32.46 -0.76
N HIS A 163 -4.29 -31.66 -0.20
CA HIS A 163 -3.00 -32.15 0.26
C HIS A 163 -3.19 -32.67 1.69
N GLY A 164 -3.41 -33.99 1.77
CA GLY A 164 -3.24 -34.75 2.98
C GLY A 164 -1.76 -34.99 3.25
N ILE A 165 -1.43 -34.94 4.54
CA ILE A 165 -0.23 -35.28 5.30
C ILE A 165 0.83 -34.20 5.37
#